data_ff4f32d49de83961a0509559b2f8b676
#
_entry.id   ff4f32d49de83961a0509559b2f8b676
#
_cell.length_a   1.000
_cell.length_b   1.000
_cell.length_c   1.000
_cell.angle_alpha   90.00
_cell.angle_beta   90.00
_cell.angle_gamma   90.00
#
_symmetry.space_group_name_H-M   'P 1'
#
loop_
_entity.id
_entity.type
_entity.pdbx_description
1 polymer ?
#
loop_
_entity_poly.entity_id
_entity_poly.type
_entity_poly.pdbx_seq_one_letter_code
_entity_poly.pdbx_strand_id
1 'polypeptide(L)'
;MHNMLLEQDIRFALEHDESIEYKQYENEVLTDVAMENIEFKSVVLANCKFMNCNFERASFYHTKLNHCEFANCNFSEGYFKDVQWIDCKGDGADFSQSSFMNITIENGSYFCTNFTETLWDYASI
;
A
#
# COMPACT_ATOMS: atom_id res chain seq x y z
N MET A 1 -9.55 -17.57 15.60
CA MET A 1 -8.13 -17.66 15.25
C MET A 1 -7.84 -16.65 14.17
N HIS A 2 -6.86 -15.81 14.40
CA HIS A 2 -6.48 -14.84 13.39
C HIS A 2 -5.66 -15.51 12.29
N ASN A 3 -6.03 -15.24 11.05
CA ASN A 3 -5.38 -15.83 9.89
C ASN A 3 -4.45 -14.80 9.26
N MET A 4 -3.14 -15.06 9.24
CA MET A 4 -2.14 -14.14 8.72
C MET A 4 -1.76 -14.46 7.28
N LEU A 5 -2.77 -14.64 6.43
CA LEU A 5 -2.55 -15.01 5.02
C LEU A 5 -1.72 -13.97 4.27
N LEU A 6 -1.98 -12.70 4.51
CA LEU A 6 -1.26 -11.65 3.80
C LEU A 6 0.23 -11.68 4.09
N GLU A 7 0.61 -11.80 5.36
CA GLU A 7 2.03 -11.82 5.71
C GLU A 7 2.72 -13.05 5.13
N GLN A 8 2.06 -14.20 5.16
CA GLN A 8 2.61 -15.42 4.56
C GLN A 8 2.81 -15.27 3.06
N ASP A 9 1.82 -14.69 2.36
CA ASP A 9 1.92 -14.47 0.92
C ASP A 9 3.04 -13.47 0.59
N ILE A 10 3.20 -12.44 1.41
CA ILE A 10 4.28 -11.47 1.24
C ILE A 10 5.64 -12.15 1.35
N ARG A 11 5.84 -12.94 2.39
CA ARG A 11 7.10 -13.65 2.60
C ARG A 11 7.42 -14.57 1.43
N PHE A 12 6.43 -15.32 0.98
CA PHE A 12 6.62 -16.22 -0.17
C PHE A 12 6.99 -15.42 -1.42
N ALA A 13 6.27 -14.35 -1.69
CA ALA A 13 6.51 -13.53 -2.88
C ALA A 13 7.92 -12.93 -2.87
N LEU A 14 8.36 -12.41 -1.73
CA LEU A 14 9.69 -11.82 -1.63
C LEU A 14 10.79 -12.86 -1.75
N GLU A 15 10.59 -14.05 -1.19
CA GLU A 15 11.57 -15.13 -1.28
C GLU A 15 11.72 -15.67 -2.69
N HIS A 16 10.66 -15.63 -3.50
CA HIS A 16 10.64 -16.17 -4.84
C HIS A 16 10.67 -15.11 -5.92
N ASP A 17 10.81 -13.84 -5.54
CA ASP A 17 10.82 -12.72 -6.48
C ASP A 17 9.58 -12.74 -7.39
N GLU A 18 8.42 -12.92 -6.78
CA GLU A 18 7.13 -12.96 -7.46
C GLU A 18 6.22 -11.83 -6.97
N SER A 19 5.22 -11.49 -7.79
CA SER A 19 4.18 -10.56 -7.39
C SER A 19 3.02 -11.31 -6.74
N ILE A 20 2.24 -10.57 -5.94
CA ILE A 20 0.96 -11.07 -5.42
C ILE A 20 -0.11 -10.60 -6.39
N GLU A 21 -0.89 -11.54 -6.96
CA GLU A 21 -1.85 -11.21 -8.01
C GLU A 21 -3.22 -11.82 -7.74
N TYR A 22 -4.28 -11.04 -8.04
CA TYR A 22 -5.67 -11.50 -8.01
C TYR A 22 -6.07 -12.06 -6.64
N LYS A 23 -5.69 -11.37 -5.58
CA LYS A 23 -5.99 -11.76 -4.21
C LYS A 23 -6.87 -10.72 -3.52
N GLN A 24 -7.61 -11.17 -2.53
CA GLN A 24 -8.37 -10.28 -1.65
C GLN A 24 -8.01 -10.62 -0.21
N TYR A 25 -7.74 -9.57 0.56
CA TYR A 25 -7.41 -9.73 1.98
C TYR A 25 -8.32 -8.82 2.82
N GLU A 26 -8.79 -9.32 3.94
CA GLU A 26 -9.64 -8.57 4.85
C GLU A 26 -9.13 -8.71 6.28
N ASN A 27 -9.19 -7.60 7.01
CA ASN A 27 -8.95 -7.60 8.45
C ASN A 27 -7.56 -8.11 8.86
N GLU A 28 -6.57 -7.89 8.00
CA GLU A 28 -5.18 -8.25 8.29
C GLU A 28 -4.51 -7.13 9.06
N VAL A 29 -3.65 -7.47 10.01
CA VAL A 29 -2.87 -6.49 10.78
C VAL A 29 -1.41 -6.89 10.71
N LEU A 30 -0.58 -5.99 10.16
CA LEU A 30 0.84 -6.20 10.02
C LEU A 30 1.59 -5.08 10.74
N THR A 31 2.58 -5.45 11.55
CA THR A 31 3.39 -4.49 12.29
C THR A 31 4.86 -4.81 12.09
N ASP A 32 5.64 -3.79 11.78
CA ASP A 32 7.10 -3.90 11.62
C ASP A 32 7.51 -4.94 10.57
N VAL A 33 6.72 -5.07 9.50
CA VAL A 33 7.03 -6.03 8.44
C VAL A 33 7.82 -5.35 7.34
N ALA A 34 8.90 -5.99 6.90
CA ALA A 34 9.74 -5.53 5.80
C ALA A 34 9.15 -6.05 4.48
N MET A 35 8.71 -5.12 3.64
CA MET A 35 8.07 -5.43 2.35
C MET A 35 8.71 -4.64 1.21
N GLU A 36 9.99 -4.33 1.31
CA GLU A 36 10.68 -3.58 0.26
C GLU A 36 10.58 -4.32 -1.08
N ASN A 37 10.28 -3.59 -2.12
CA ASN A 37 10.16 -4.11 -3.48
C ASN A 37 9.00 -5.08 -3.72
N ILE A 38 8.04 -5.17 -2.79
CA ILE A 38 6.86 -6.01 -3.00
C ILE A 38 6.04 -5.48 -4.19
N GLU A 39 5.40 -6.37 -4.91
CA GLU A 39 4.56 -6.00 -6.04
C GLU A 39 3.17 -6.61 -5.89
N PHE A 40 2.14 -5.76 -5.91
CA PHE A 40 0.75 -6.17 -5.87
C PHE A 40 0.09 -5.87 -7.21
N LYS A 41 -0.60 -6.84 -7.79
CA LYS A 41 -1.36 -6.67 -9.03
C LYS A 41 -2.78 -7.17 -8.87
N SER A 42 -3.76 -6.33 -9.12
CA SER A 42 -5.17 -6.68 -9.03
C SER A 42 -5.52 -7.28 -7.67
N VAL A 43 -5.13 -6.55 -6.61
CA VAL A 43 -5.34 -6.97 -5.23
C VAL A 43 -6.35 -6.02 -4.57
N VAL A 44 -7.19 -6.57 -3.71
CA VAL A 44 -8.09 -5.77 -2.89
C VAL A 44 -7.71 -5.97 -1.43
N LEU A 45 -7.48 -4.85 -0.73
CA LEU A 45 -7.21 -4.83 0.69
C LEU A 45 -8.36 -4.11 1.38
N ALA A 46 -9.06 -4.77 2.30
CA ALA A 46 -10.17 -4.19 3.02
C ALA A 46 -9.97 -4.30 4.53
N ASN A 47 -10.10 -3.18 5.23
CA ASN A 47 -9.94 -3.12 6.68
C ASN A 47 -8.59 -3.68 7.16
N CYS A 48 -7.55 -3.46 6.39
CA CYS A 48 -6.20 -3.91 6.76
C CYS A 48 -5.45 -2.77 7.44
N LYS A 49 -4.61 -3.12 8.41
CA LYS A 49 -3.81 -2.13 9.14
C LYS A 49 -2.34 -2.50 9.02
N PHE A 50 -1.57 -1.50 8.62
CA PHE A 50 -0.12 -1.63 8.50
C PHE A 50 0.52 -0.58 9.40
N MET A 51 1.31 -1.01 10.36
CA MET A 51 1.98 -0.10 11.29
C MET A 51 3.48 -0.28 11.21
N ASN A 52 4.20 0.80 10.97
CA ASN A 52 5.65 0.80 10.88
C ASN A 52 6.19 -0.22 9.86
N CYS A 53 5.45 -0.45 8.79
CA CYS A 53 5.87 -1.37 7.74
C CYS A 53 6.70 -0.65 6.70
N ASN A 54 7.64 -1.35 6.10
CA ASN A 54 8.50 -0.78 5.08
C ASN A 54 8.09 -1.27 3.70
N PHE A 55 7.47 -0.37 2.91
CA PHE A 55 7.06 -0.61 1.53
C PHE A 55 7.96 0.13 0.54
N GLU A 56 9.19 0.41 0.90
CA GLU A 56 10.09 1.17 0.02
C GLU A 56 10.22 0.49 -1.34
N ARG A 57 10.04 1.24 -2.41
CA ARG A 57 10.08 0.76 -3.79
C ARG A 57 9.02 -0.31 -4.10
N ALA A 58 7.94 -0.36 -3.33
CA ALA A 58 6.82 -1.24 -3.63
C ALA A 58 6.08 -0.75 -4.87
N SER A 59 5.46 -1.68 -5.59
CA SER A 59 4.64 -1.35 -6.75
C SER A 59 3.22 -1.86 -6.54
N PHE A 60 2.24 -1.01 -6.86
CA PHE A 60 0.83 -1.34 -6.74
C PHE A 60 0.16 -1.08 -8.09
N TYR A 61 -0.40 -2.11 -8.70
CA TYR A 61 -1.09 -2.01 -9.98
C TYR A 61 -2.53 -2.50 -9.84
N HIS A 62 -3.51 -1.73 -10.33
CA HIS A 62 -4.91 -2.13 -10.32
C HIS A 62 -5.36 -2.62 -8.95
N THR A 63 -4.95 -1.90 -7.91
CA THR A 63 -5.16 -2.31 -6.52
C THR A 63 -6.14 -1.36 -5.84
N LYS A 64 -7.00 -1.92 -5.01
CA LYS A 64 -8.00 -1.17 -4.29
C LYS A 64 -7.78 -1.33 -2.79
N LEU A 65 -7.74 -0.21 -2.09
CA LEU A 65 -7.56 -0.17 -0.65
C LEU A 65 -8.77 0.52 -0.03
N ASN A 66 -9.56 -0.24 0.73
CA ASN A 66 -10.77 0.25 1.38
C ASN A 66 -10.59 0.21 2.89
N HIS A 67 -10.78 1.34 3.57
CA HIS A 67 -10.71 1.41 5.03
C HIS A 67 -9.41 0.84 5.59
N CYS A 68 -8.30 1.11 4.91
CA CYS A 68 -6.99 0.66 5.35
C CYS A 68 -6.25 1.77 6.09
N GLU A 69 -5.33 1.39 6.97
CA GLU A 69 -4.52 2.34 7.73
C GLU A 69 -3.04 2.02 7.50
N PHE A 70 -2.23 3.06 7.33
CA PHE A 70 -0.81 2.94 7.02
C PHE A 70 0.01 3.81 7.96
N ALA A 71 -0.17 3.63 9.27
CA ALA A 71 0.48 4.48 10.26
C ALA A 71 2.00 4.35 10.20
N ASN A 72 2.67 5.46 9.91
CA ASN A 72 4.14 5.54 9.90
C ASN A 72 4.80 4.51 8.98
N CYS A 73 4.15 4.20 7.87
CA CYS A 73 4.71 3.29 6.88
C CYS A 73 5.56 4.05 5.87
N ASN A 74 6.60 3.39 5.37
CA ASN A 74 7.47 3.96 4.36
C ASN A 74 7.08 3.45 2.98
N PHE A 75 6.57 4.34 2.11
CA PHE A 75 6.24 4.04 0.71
C PHE A 75 7.14 4.83 -0.24
N SER A 76 8.32 5.26 0.21
CA SER A 76 9.18 6.06 -0.63
C SER A 76 9.64 5.32 -1.88
N GLU A 77 9.85 6.07 -2.96
CA GLU A 77 10.24 5.53 -4.25
C GLU A 77 9.29 4.45 -4.77
N GLY A 78 8.01 4.54 -4.38
CA GLY A 78 7.00 3.58 -4.80
C GLY A 78 6.42 3.90 -6.16
N TYR A 79 5.72 2.94 -6.72
CA TYR A 79 5.04 3.09 -8.00
C TYR A 79 3.59 2.64 -7.85
N PHE A 80 2.66 3.55 -8.15
CA PHE A 80 1.23 3.31 -7.97
C PHE A 80 0.50 3.63 -9.27
N LYS A 81 -0.13 2.63 -9.89
CA LYS A 81 -0.85 2.80 -11.13
C LYS A 81 -2.22 2.15 -11.05
N ASP A 82 -3.25 2.92 -11.38
CA ASP A 82 -4.64 2.46 -11.31
C ASP A 82 -4.98 1.98 -9.90
N VAL A 83 -4.74 2.83 -8.91
CA VAL A 83 -4.93 2.49 -7.50
C VAL A 83 -6.00 3.40 -6.92
N GLN A 84 -6.86 2.81 -6.07
CA GLN A 84 -7.89 3.55 -5.36
C GLN A 84 -7.65 3.44 -3.86
N TRP A 85 -7.58 4.58 -3.20
CA TRP A 85 -7.56 4.68 -1.73
C TRP A 85 -8.90 5.26 -1.30
N ILE A 86 -9.74 4.45 -0.67
CA ILE A 86 -11.08 4.87 -0.25
C ILE A 86 -11.18 4.73 1.25
N ASP A 87 -11.49 5.83 1.94
CA ASP A 87 -11.62 5.88 3.39
C ASP A 87 -10.37 5.35 4.11
N CYS A 88 -9.20 5.69 3.61
CA CYS A 88 -7.93 5.22 4.19
C CYS A 88 -7.31 6.27 5.08
N LYS A 89 -6.40 5.84 5.96
CA LYS A 89 -5.64 6.73 6.83
C LYS A 89 -4.16 6.49 6.59
N GLY A 90 -3.50 7.51 6.06
CA GLY A 90 -2.06 7.45 5.78
C GLY A 90 -1.26 8.35 6.71
N ASP A 91 -1.75 8.59 7.92
CA ASP A 91 -1.09 9.53 8.83
C ASP A 91 0.34 9.12 9.16
N GLY A 92 1.28 10.02 8.95
CA GLY A 92 2.70 9.76 9.19
C GLY A 92 3.38 8.93 8.12
N ALA A 93 2.71 8.57 7.04
CA ALA A 93 3.30 7.77 5.98
C ALA A 93 4.24 8.61 5.11
N ASP A 94 5.25 7.97 4.53
CA ASP A 94 6.21 8.60 3.64
C ASP A 94 6.01 8.09 2.23
N PHE A 95 5.54 8.96 1.32
CA PHE A 95 5.37 8.66 -0.11
C PHE A 95 6.37 9.44 -0.96
N SER A 96 7.45 9.93 -0.37
CA SER A 96 8.39 10.76 -1.11
C SER A 96 9.00 10.03 -2.30
N GLN A 97 9.27 10.77 -3.37
CA GLN A 97 9.89 10.26 -4.59
C GLN A 97 9.10 9.13 -5.26
N SER A 98 7.80 9.06 -5.00
CA SER A 98 6.93 8.05 -5.61
C SER A 98 6.25 8.59 -6.86
N SER A 99 5.80 7.67 -7.71
CA SER A 99 5.05 7.99 -8.92
C SER A 99 3.63 7.49 -8.79
N PHE A 100 2.67 8.35 -9.13
CA PHE A 100 1.25 8.07 -9.03
C PHE A 100 0.61 8.29 -10.40
N MET A 101 0.02 7.26 -10.98
CA MET A 101 -0.64 7.34 -12.27
C MET A 101 -2.05 6.78 -12.18
N ASN A 102 -3.04 7.59 -12.56
CA ASN A 102 -4.45 7.22 -12.52
C ASN A 102 -4.87 6.78 -11.12
N ILE A 103 -4.83 7.73 -10.20
CA ILE A 103 -5.07 7.50 -8.77
C ILE A 103 -6.40 8.13 -8.36
N THR A 104 -7.16 7.43 -7.54
CA THR A 104 -8.35 7.97 -6.89
C THR A 104 -8.15 7.94 -5.38
N ILE A 105 -8.35 9.07 -4.73
CA ILE A 105 -8.32 9.17 -3.28
C ILE A 105 -9.65 9.78 -2.84
N GLU A 106 -10.44 9.02 -2.10
CA GLU A 106 -11.73 9.47 -1.60
C GLU A 106 -11.76 9.38 -0.08
N ASN A 107 -12.08 10.48 0.58
CA ASN A 107 -12.18 10.58 2.03
C ASN A 107 -10.88 10.15 2.71
N GLY A 108 -10.91 10.00 4.03
CA GLY A 108 -9.76 9.55 4.79
C GLY A 108 -8.93 10.70 5.35
N SER A 109 -7.79 10.39 5.93
CA SER A 109 -6.90 11.38 6.52
C SER A 109 -5.46 11.09 6.17
N TYR A 110 -4.67 12.18 6.02
CA TYR A 110 -3.27 12.06 5.60
C TYR A 110 -2.42 13.09 6.34
N PHE A 111 -2.61 13.18 7.65
CA PHE A 111 -1.85 14.12 8.47
C PHE A 111 -0.38 13.74 8.56
N CYS A 112 0.50 14.73 8.48
CA CYS A 112 1.95 14.52 8.57
C CYS A 112 2.46 13.52 7.53
N THR A 113 1.78 13.45 6.40
CA THR A 113 2.18 12.57 5.29
C THR A 113 3.18 13.32 4.41
N ASN A 114 4.23 12.64 3.97
CA ASN A 114 5.26 13.24 3.14
C ASN A 114 5.04 12.87 1.67
N PHE A 115 4.78 13.87 0.83
CA PHE A 115 4.62 13.70 -0.62
C PHE A 115 5.68 14.47 -1.41
N THR A 116 6.86 14.70 -0.83
CA THR A 116 7.89 15.47 -1.53
C THR A 116 8.44 14.73 -2.74
N GLU A 117 8.75 15.50 -3.79
CA GLU A 117 9.31 14.96 -5.03
C GLU A 117 8.48 13.85 -5.66
N THR A 118 7.15 13.92 -5.52
CA THR A 118 6.25 12.94 -6.15
C THR A 118 5.83 13.40 -7.54
N LEU A 119 5.57 12.42 -8.41
CA LEU A 119 5.06 12.66 -9.74
C LEU A 119 3.63 12.15 -9.82
N TRP A 120 2.70 13.01 -10.28
CA TRP A 120 1.29 12.70 -10.35
C TRP A 120 0.80 12.84 -11.79
N ASP A 121 0.10 11.84 -12.28
CA ASP A 121 -0.52 11.86 -13.60
C ASP A 121 -1.93 11.26 -13.47
N TYR A 122 -2.96 12.07 -13.79
CA TYR A 122 -4.36 11.69 -13.67
C TYR A 122 -4.73 11.28 -12.23
N ALA A 123 -4.83 12.25 -11.35
CA ALA A 123 -5.28 12.01 -9.97
C ALA A 123 -6.65 12.64 -9.75
N SER A 124 -7.53 11.92 -9.06
CA SER A 124 -8.80 12.42 -8.57
C SER A 124 -8.79 12.31 -7.05
N ILE A 125 -8.92 13.46 -6.40
CA ILE A 125 -8.79 13.55 -4.95
C ILE A 125 -10.02 14.23 -4.36
#